data_bfa4ffc3df4085797863832cb5d7d2a1
#
_entry.id   bfa4ffc3df4085797863832cb5d7d2a1
#
_cell.length_a   1.000
_cell.length_b   1.000
_cell.length_c   1.000
_cell.angle_alpha   90.00
_cell.angle_beta   90.00
_cell.angle_gamma   90.00
#
_symmetry.space_group_name_H-M   'P 1'
#
loop_
_entity.id
_entity.type
_entity.pdbx_description
1 polymer ?
#
loop_
_entity_poly.entity_id
_entity_poly.type
_entity_poly.pdbx_seq_one_letter_code
_entity_poly.pdbx_strand_id
1 'polypeptide(L)'
;MLATLTTVFHSPAFNHVGATFDTHIKSAGVASAIAEQLPAVSLAAPRSADIDELRRIHEAEYVDALVTGTPAGLAESNGFEWTPDLLTGVLASTGGMRDAALCALSEHRATGSLSSGLHHAGPQRGAGFCTVNGLALAALAARDAGASRVLILDLDAHCGGGTAAIIANHNGIEQVDVSVIGFDSYQTDRCSRLVMATGDNYLQAIERELADIATPDSIDLVIYNAGMDPHESAGGVAGITTEVIRDREQLVFAWAAQHDVPIAFALAGGYARHGFGIADVVKLHMLTVHAARSFA
;
A
#
# COMPACT_ATOMS: atom_id res chain seq x y z
N MET A 1 -5.80 -30.42 -7.31
CA MET A 1 -6.31 -29.16 -6.76
C MET A 1 -6.25 -28.12 -7.87
N LEU A 2 -7.34 -27.42 -8.18
CA LEU A 2 -7.29 -26.25 -9.03
C LEU A 2 -6.42 -25.22 -8.30
N ALA A 3 -5.38 -24.70 -8.96
CA ALA A 3 -4.58 -23.61 -8.40
C ALA A 3 -5.52 -22.46 -8.07
N THR A 4 -5.55 -22.05 -6.81
CA THR A 4 -6.36 -20.92 -6.35
C THR A 4 -5.81 -19.65 -6.98
N LEU A 5 -6.65 -18.95 -7.76
CA LEU A 5 -6.24 -17.77 -8.49
C LEU A 5 -5.99 -16.62 -7.52
N THR A 6 -4.82 -15.99 -7.56
CA THR A 6 -4.58 -14.72 -6.87
C THR A 6 -5.54 -13.67 -7.42
N THR A 7 -6.26 -12.97 -6.54
CA THR A 7 -7.17 -11.88 -6.93
C THR A 7 -6.47 -10.53 -6.75
N VAL A 8 -6.49 -9.70 -7.78
CA VAL A 8 -5.96 -8.33 -7.76
C VAL A 8 -7.07 -7.35 -8.11
N PHE A 9 -7.32 -6.40 -7.22
CA PHE A 9 -8.36 -5.39 -7.39
C PHE A 9 -7.85 -4.21 -8.20
N HIS A 10 -8.59 -3.85 -9.22
CA HIS A 10 -8.33 -2.72 -10.10
C HIS A 10 -9.62 -2.11 -10.62
N SER A 11 -9.60 -0.78 -10.77
CA SER A 11 -10.65 -0.01 -11.44
C SER A 11 -10.01 1.06 -12.32
N PRO A 12 -10.55 1.34 -13.52
CA PRO A 12 -10.16 2.51 -14.29
C PRO A 12 -10.27 3.83 -13.50
N ALA A 13 -11.15 3.88 -12.51
CA ALA A 13 -11.30 5.03 -11.61
C ALA A 13 -10.04 5.32 -10.79
N PHE A 14 -9.13 4.37 -10.59
CA PHE A 14 -7.85 4.62 -9.92
C PHE A 14 -6.98 5.67 -10.65
N ASN A 15 -7.21 5.86 -11.95
CA ASN A 15 -6.46 6.78 -12.80
C ASN A 15 -7.09 8.17 -12.92
N HIS A 16 -8.22 8.46 -12.26
CA HIS A 16 -8.93 9.75 -12.39
C HIS A 16 -8.21 10.91 -11.69
N VAL A 17 -7.25 10.60 -10.82
CA VAL A 17 -6.49 11.59 -10.07
C VAL A 17 -5.38 12.16 -10.94
N GLY A 18 -5.67 13.22 -11.71
CA GLY A 18 -4.71 13.97 -12.52
C GLY A 18 -3.91 13.04 -13.45
N ALA A 19 -4.33 12.94 -14.70
CA ALA A 19 -3.86 11.99 -15.72
C ALA A 19 -2.34 11.99 -16.01
N THR A 20 -1.53 12.70 -15.24
CA THR A 20 -0.09 12.87 -15.48
C THR A 20 0.80 12.42 -14.32
N PHE A 21 0.23 11.99 -13.19
CA PHE A 21 1.04 11.59 -12.04
C PHE A 21 1.27 10.08 -11.99
N ASP A 22 2.52 9.67 -11.89
CA ASP A 22 2.97 8.28 -12.06
C ASP A 22 2.29 7.28 -11.14
N THR A 23 1.99 7.67 -9.89
CA THR A 23 1.32 6.80 -8.91
C THR A 23 -0.06 6.34 -9.36
N HIS A 24 -0.71 7.08 -10.26
CA HIS A 24 -2.02 6.75 -10.79
C HIS A 24 -1.93 6.05 -12.15
N ILE A 25 -1.04 6.52 -13.03
CA ILE A 25 -0.93 6.01 -14.41
C ILE A 25 -0.45 4.54 -14.42
N LYS A 26 0.47 4.17 -13.53
CA LYS A 26 1.05 2.82 -13.47
C LYS A 26 0.01 1.72 -13.21
N SER A 27 -1.08 2.04 -12.50
CA SER A 27 -2.15 1.08 -12.17
C SER A 27 -2.71 0.40 -13.43
N ALA A 28 -3.05 1.18 -14.47
CA ALA A 28 -3.53 0.65 -15.76
C ALA A 28 -2.46 -0.18 -16.47
N GLY A 29 -1.20 0.25 -16.43
CA GLY A 29 -0.07 -0.48 -17.02
C GLY A 29 0.14 -1.84 -16.35
N VAL A 30 0.07 -1.90 -15.02
CA VAL A 30 0.18 -3.16 -14.27
C VAL A 30 -1.02 -4.06 -14.56
N ALA A 31 -2.25 -3.52 -14.61
CA ALA A 31 -3.44 -4.30 -14.99
C ALA A 31 -3.31 -4.92 -16.38
N SER A 32 -2.83 -4.16 -17.38
CA SER A 32 -2.58 -4.68 -18.73
C SER A 32 -1.52 -5.78 -18.71
N ALA A 33 -0.41 -5.57 -18.00
CA ALA A 33 0.65 -6.57 -17.89
C ALA A 33 0.17 -7.86 -17.20
N ILE A 34 -0.67 -7.77 -16.18
CA ILE A 34 -1.31 -8.94 -15.54
C ILE A 34 -2.16 -9.69 -16.57
N ALA A 35 -3.04 -9.01 -17.29
CA ALA A 35 -3.92 -9.62 -18.26
C ALA A 35 -3.16 -10.33 -19.39
N GLU A 36 -2.04 -9.77 -19.83
CA GLU A 36 -1.21 -10.33 -20.91
C GLU A 36 -0.30 -11.47 -20.44
N GLN A 37 0.32 -11.33 -19.27
CA GLN A 37 1.42 -12.22 -18.84
C GLN A 37 1.00 -13.25 -17.79
N LEU A 38 -0.07 -12.97 -17.04
CA LEU A 38 -0.48 -13.76 -15.89
C LEU A 38 -1.98 -14.14 -15.92
N PRO A 39 -2.45 -14.91 -16.92
CA PRO A 39 -3.87 -15.24 -17.06
C PRO A 39 -4.45 -16.04 -15.86
N ALA A 40 -3.59 -16.54 -14.98
CA ALA A 40 -3.98 -17.18 -13.73
C ALA A 40 -4.19 -16.19 -12.57
N VAL A 41 -4.01 -14.88 -12.77
CA VAL A 41 -4.35 -13.82 -11.81
C VAL A 41 -5.69 -13.22 -12.21
N SER A 42 -6.63 -13.20 -11.28
CA SER A 42 -7.95 -12.60 -11.51
C SER A 42 -7.92 -11.10 -11.26
N LEU A 43 -8.31 -10.30 -12.26
CA LEU A 43 -8.58 -8.87 -12.05
C LEU A 43 -10.05 -8.67 -11.67
N ALA A 44 -10.30 -8.09 -10.50
CA ALA A 44 -11.63 -7.82 -9.97
C ALA A 44 -11.86 -6.31 -9.78
N ALA A 45 -13.09 -5.85 -10.03
CA ALA A 45 -13.47 -4.49 -9.73
C ALA A 45 -13.80 -4.36 -8.23
N PRO A 46 -13.20 -3.41 -7.49
CA PRO A 46 -13.54 -3.19 -6.10
C PRO A 46 -14.84 -2.40 -5.94
N ARG A 47 -15.46 -2.50 -4.76
CA ARG A 47 -16.44 -1.53 -4.30
C ARG A 47 -15.71 -0.26 -3.84
N SER A 48 -16.10 0.90 -4.32
CA SER A 48 -15.57 2.17 -3.80
C SER A 48 -15.84 2.28 -2.29
N ALA A 49 -14.90 2.88 -1.56
CA ALA A 49 -15.15 3.28 -0.19
C ALA A 49 -16.25 4.35 -0.16
N ASP A 50 -16.97 4.43 0.94
CA ASP A 50 -17.96 5.49 1.17
C ASP A 50 -17.43 6.54 2.18
N ILE A 51 -18.16 7.63 2.31
CA ILE A 51 -17.75 8.76 3.15
C ILE A 51 -17.73 8.39 4.65
N ASP A 52 -18.61 7.52 5.08
CA ASP A 52 -18.66 7.09 6.49
C ASP A 52 -17.46 6.19 6.82
N GLU A 53 -16.99 5.39 5.86
CA GLU A 53 -15.73 4.64 6.00
C GLU A 53 -14.53 5.59 6.17
N LEU A 54 -14.48 6.70 5.41
CA LEU A 54 -13.42 7.71 5.56
C LEU A 54 -13.42 8.37 6.94
N ARG A 55 -14.59 8.66 7.50
CA ARG A 55 -14.75 9.24 8.85
C ARG A 55 -14.29 8.33 9.98
N ARG A 56 -14.02 7.08 9.71
CA ARG A 56 -13.46 6.15 10.70
C ARG A 56 -11.97 6.35 10.94
N ILE A 57 -11.27 6.93 9.96
CA ILE A 57 -9.81 7.10 9.97
C ILE A 57 -9.36 8.55 9.84
N HIS A 58 -10.25 9.42 9.42
CA HIS A 58 -9.99 10.85 9.26
C HIS A 58 -11.01 11.68 10.05
N GLU A 59 -10.58 12.86 10.51
CA GLU A 59 -11.44 13.81 11.19
C GLU A 59 -12.53 14.35 10.24
N ALA A 60 -13.71 14.62 10.79
CA ALA A 60 -14.88 15.05 10.01
C ALA A 60 -14.59 16.30 9.17
N GLU A 61 -13.87 17.28 9.71
CA GLU A 61 -13.51 18.51 9.01
C GLU A 61 -12.70 18.22 7.73
N TYR A 62 -11.75 17.28 7.80
CA TYR A 62 -10.97 16.90 6.62
C TYR A 62 -11.83 16.14 5.60
N VAL A 63 -12.65 15.21 6.04
CA VAL A 63 -13.55 14.47 5.14
C VAL A 63 -14.54 15.42 4.47
N ASP A 64 -15.12 16.37 5.21
CA ASP A 64 -16.04 17.36 4.65
C ASP A 64 -15.34 18.27 3.63
N ALA A 65 -14.06 18.64 3.87
CA ALA A 65 -13.25 19.37 2.89
C ALA A 65 -13.03 18.54 1.62
N LEU A 66 -12.76 17.24 1.72
CA LEU A 66 -12.64 16.36 0.55
C LEU A 66 -13.94 16.24 -0.23
N VAL A 67 -15.09 16.20 0.43
CA VAL A 67 -16.41 16.10 -0.21
C VAL A 67 -16.78 17.40 -0.95
N THR A 68 -16.47 18.55 -0.36
CA THR A 68 -16.93 19.87 -0.86
C THR A 68 -15.88 20.64 -1.64
N GLY A 69 -14.60 20.28 -1.54
CA GLY A 69 -13.47 21.08 -2.01
C GLY A 69 -13.18 22.32 -1.15
N THR A 70 -13.81 22.44 0.01
CA THR A 70 -13.71 23.66 0.83
C THR A 70 -13.51 23.32 2.31
N PRO A 71 -12.52 23.95 2.98
CA PRO A 71 -11.57 24.92 2.43
C PRO A 71 -10.51 24.26 1.51
N ALA A 72 -10.16 24.91 0.41
CA ALA A 72 -9.24 24.38 -0.60
C ALA A 72 -7.90 23.94 0.01
N GLY A 73 -7.30 24.75 0.90
CA GLY A 73 -6.02 24.41 1.53
C GLY A 73 -6.05 23.12 2.36
N LEU A 74 -7.23 22.63 2.75
CA LEU A 74 -7.40 21.35 3.41
C LEU A 74 -7.70 20.23 2.40
N ALA A 75 -8.60 20.46 1.45
CA ALA A 75 -8.93 19.51 0.40
C ALA A 75 -7.74 19.16 -0.51
N GLU A 76 -6.80 20.09 -0.69
CA GLU A 76 -5.59 20.00 -1.52
C GLU A 76 -4.32 19.71 -0.70
N SER A 77 -4.46 19.42 0.57
CA SER A 77 -3.32 19.20 1.48
C SER A 77 -2.42 18.02 1.08
N ASN A 78 -2.93 17.10 0.26
CA ASN A 78 -2.20 16.00 -0.37
C ASN A 78 -1.21 16.46 -1.47
N GLY A 79 -1.35 17.70 -1.99
CA GLY A 79 -0.55 18.26 -3.07
C GLY A 79 -1.20 18.19 -4.46
N PHE A 80 -2.44 17.69 -4.56
CA PHE A 80 -3.23 17.73 -5.79
C PHE A 80 -4.28 18.85 -5.73
N GLU A 81 -4.58 19.45 -6.89
CA GLU A 81 -5.75 20.30 -7.05
C GLU A 81 -7.01 19.46 -6.83
N TRP A 82 -7.95 20.00 -6.04
CA TRP A 82 -9.18 19.28 -5.76
C TRP A 82 -10.12 19.30 -6.98
N THR A 83 -10.64 18.12 -7.30
CA THR A 83 -11.70 17.94 -8.29
C THR A 83 -12.64 16.82 -7.83
N PRO A 84 -13.91 16.77 -8.31
CA PRO A 84 -14.79 15.63 -8.06
C PRO A 84 -14.20 14.30 -8.54
N ASP A 85 -13.40 14.32 -9.60
CA ASP A 85 -12.72 13.13 -10.13
C ASP A 85 -11.61 12.64 -9.20
N LEU A 86 -10.89 13.57 -8.53
CA LEU A 86 -9.94 13.21 -7.47
C LEU A 86 -10.63 12.40 -6.37
N LEU A 87 -11.75 12.90 -5.85
CA LEU A 87 -12.50 12.20 -4.81
C LEU A 87 -12.98 10.82 -5.31
N THR A 88 -13.52 10.75 -6.53
CA THR A 88 -13.96 9.48 -7.15
C THR A 88 -12.82 8.47 -7.22
N GLY A 89 -11.63 8.87 -7.68
CA GLY A 89 -10.45 8.02 -7.75
C GLY A 89 -9.95 7.56 -6.39
N VAL A 90 -9.94 8.47 -5.43
CA VAL A 90 -9.54 8.19 -4.03
C VAL A 90 -10.48 7.18 -3.38
N LEU A 91 -11.80 7.34 -3.52
CA LEU A 91 -12.77 6.39 -2.98
C LEU A 91 -12.62 5.00 -3.63
N ALA A 92 -12.41 4.95 -4.94
CA ALA A 92 -12.18 3.69 -5.64
C ALA A 92 -10.88 3.00 -5.18
N SER A 93 -9.78 3.74 -5.10
CA SER A 93 -8.46 3.26 -4.69
C SER A 93 -8.46 2.75 -3.24
N THR A 94 -9.06 3.52 -2.33
CA THR A 94 -9.22 3.15 -0.92
C THR A 94 -10.09 1.89 -0.76
N GLY A 95 -11.21 1.81 -1.49
CA GLY A 95 -12.07 0.63 -1.53
C GLY A 95 -11.34 -0.59 -2.08
N GLY A 96 -10.46 -0.40 -3.08
CA GLY A 96 -9.63 -1.47 -3.63
C GLY A 96 -8.71 -2.10 -2.59
N MET A 97 -8.06 -1.30 -1.75
CA MET A 97 -7.19 -1.82 -0.70
C MET A 97 -7.99 -2.54 0.40
N ARG A 98 -9.15 -1.99 0.79
CA ARG A 98 -10.06 -2.64 1.73
C ARG A 98 -10.52 -4.00 1.20
N ASP A 99 -10.98 -4.08 -0.05
CA ASP A 99 -11.49 -5.32 -0.63
C ASP A 99 -10.39 -6.36 -0.81
N ALA A 100 -9.15 -5.94 -1.13
CA ALA A 100 -8.00 -6.82 -1.15
C ALA A 100 -7.72 -7.43 0.24
N ALA A 101 -7.72 -6.60 1.29
CA ALA A 101 -7.51 -7.06 2.66
C ALA A 101 -8.59 -8.06 3.12
N LEU A 102 -9.87 -7.75 2.86
CA LEU A 102 -10.98 -8.64 3.20
C LEU A 102 -10.94 -9.96 2.40
N CYS A 103 -10.58 -9.89 1.13
CA CYS A 103 -10.41 -11.09 0.29
C CYS A 103 -9.25 -11.95 0.80
N ALA A 104 -8.08 -11.35 1.12
CA ALA A 104 -6.94 -12.08 1.68
C ALA A 104 -7.33 -12.81 2.96
N LEU A 105 -7.98 -12.09 3.89
CA LEU A 105 -8.42 -12.64 5.18
C LEU A 105 -9.43 -13.78 5.00
N SER A 106 -10.44 -13.60 4.15
CA SER A 106 -11.54 -14.58 4.00
C SER A 106 -11.12 -15.83 3.22
N GLU A 107 -10.21 -15.69 2.28
CA GLU A 107 -9.77 -16.77 1.39
C GLU A 107 -8.41 -17.37 1.80
N HIS A 108 -7.80 -16.80 2.84
CA HIS A 108 -6.51 -17.18 3.40
C HIS A 108 -5.43 -17.31 2.32
N ARG A 109 -5.16 -16.21 1.60
CA ARG A 109 -4.24 -16.20 0.46
C ARG A 109 -3.56 -14.85 0.26
N ALA A 110 -2.68 -14.75 -0.74
CA ALA A 110 -2.19 -13.49 -1.25
C ALA A 110 -3.21 -12.85 -2.21
N THR A 111 -3.51 -11.58 -1.99
CA THR A 111 -4.33 -10.73 -2.85
C THR A 111 -3.65 -9.38 -3.06
N GLY A 112 -4.18 -8.54 -3.94
CA GLY A 112 -3.61 -7.23 -4.13
C GLY A 112 -4.61 -6.18 -4.56
N SER A 113 -4.22 -4.92 -4.42
CA SER A 113 -4.90 -3.79 -5.04
C SER A 113 -3.88 -2.95 -5.81
N LEU A 114 -4.23 -2.56 -7.02
CA LEU A 114 -3.38 -1.65 -7.81
C LEU A 114 -3.51 -0.19 -7.34
N SER A 115 -3.76 -0.01 -6.05
CA SER A 115 -3.88 1.26 -5.34
C SER A 115 -2.51 1.88 -5.05
N SER A 116 -2.48 3.20 -4.97
CA SER A 116 -1.29 3.98 -4.59
C SER A 116 -1.70 5.24 -3.82
N GLY A 117 -0.74 5.90 -3.19
CA GLY A 117 -0.96 7.17 -2.53
C GLY A 117 -1.79 7.04 -1.25
N LEU A 118 -1.43 6.15 -0.33
CA LEU A 118 -2.23 5.78 0.82
C LEU A 118 -1.63 6.18 2.18
N HIS A 119 -0.31 6.01 2.40
CA HIS A 119 0.28 5.94 3.74
C HIS A 119 0.58 7.29 4.42
N HIS A 120 0.73 8.39 3.65
CA HIS A 120 1.02 9.72 4.21
C HIS A 120 -0.21 10.46 4.72
N ALA A 121 -1.43 10.05 4.30
CA ALA A 121 -2.63 10.72 4.79
C ALA A 121 -2.83 10.45 6.27
N GLY A 122 -2.75 11.50 7.08
CA GLY A 122 -2.98 11.45 8.53
C GLY A 122 -4.44 11.71 8.91
N PRO A 123 -4.76 11.72 10.22
CA PRO A 123 -6.14 11.92 10.67
C PRO A 123 -6.79 13.22 10.17
N GLN A 124 -6.01 14.30 10.06
CA GLN A 124 -6.52 15.67 9.87
C GLN A 124 -6.29 16.21 8.46
N ARG A 125 -5.48 15.55 7.63
CA ARG A 125 -5.07 16.06 6.32
C ARG A 125 -4.40 15.01 5.46
N GLY A 126 -4.40 15.22 4.15
CA GLY A 126 -3.52 14.52 3.22
C GLY A 126 -2.09 15.07 3.24
N ALA A 127 -1.15 14.29 2.73
CA ALA A 127 0.25 14.67 2.55
C ALA A 127 0.89 13.79 1.47
N GLY A 128 2.01 14.22 0.87
CA GLY A 128 2.85 13.38 0.02
C GLY A 128 2.08 12.63 -1.08
N PHE A 129 1.15 13.30 -1.74
CA PHE A 129 0.26 12.73 -2.76
C PHE A 129 -0.69 11.63 -2.26
N CYS A 130 -0.83 11.48 -0.93
CA CYS A 130 -1.80 10.60 -0.30
C CYS A 130 -2.99 11.42 0.21
N THR A 131 -4.19 11.13 -0.29
CA THR A 131 -5.41 11.83 0.09
C THR A 131 -6.13 11.13 1.23
N VAL A 132 -6.29 9.80 1.15
CA VAL A 132 -6.95 8.97 2.17
C VAL A 132 -6.05 7.80 2.52
N ASN A 133 -5.95 7.46 3.79
CA ASN A 133 -5.13 6.34 4.26
C ASN A 133 -5.84 4.99 4.07
N GLY A 134 -5.76 4.45 2.86
CA GLY A 134 -6.39 3.17 2.53
C GLY A 134 -5.80 1.97 3.29
N LEU A 135 -4.54 2.05 3.77
CA LEU A 135 -3.93 0.98 4.57
C LEU A 135 -4.60 0.90 5.95
N ALA A 136 -4.77 2.04 6.62
CA ALA A 136 -5.44 2.11 7.91
C ALA A 136 -6.91 1.69 7.80
N LEU A 137 -7.63 2.14 6.73
CA LEU A 137 -9.01 1.70 6.50
C LEU A 137 -9.10 0.19 6.29
N ALA A 138 -8.22 -0.39 5.48
CA ALA A 138 -8.18 -1.82 5.22
C ALA A 138 -7.91 -2.62 6.51
N ALA A 139 -7.00 -2.13 7.36
CA ALA A 139 -6.72 -2.75 8.66
C ALA A 139 -7.94 -2.72 9.59
N LEU A 140 -8.65 -1.58 9.67
CA LEU A 140 -9.89 -1.48 10.45
C LEU A 140 -10.99 -2.39 9.90
N ALA A 141 -11.14 -2.48 8.58
CA ALA A 141 -12.11 -3.38 7.97
C ALA A 141 -11.81 -4.86 8.27
N ALA A 142 -10.53 -5.26 8.26
CA ALA A 142 -10.11 -6.59 8.66
C ALA A 142 -10.41 -6.86 10.15
N ARG A 143 -10.19 -5.88 11.03
CA ARG A 143 -10.56 -5.96 12.46
C ARG A 143 -12.07 -6.17 12.63
N ASP A 144 -12.90 -5.44 11.90
CA ASP A 144 -14.36 -5.61 11.93
C ASP A 144 -14.78 -6.99 11.40
N ALA A 145 -14.04 -7.55 10.45
CA ALA A 145 -14.27 -8.90 9.92
C ALA A 145 -13.76 -10.03 10.84
N GLY A 146 -13.20 -9.69 12.01
CA GLY A 146 -12.83 -10.64 13.06
C GLY A 146 -11.32 -10.88 13.21
N ALA A 147 -10.47 -10.24 12.41
CA ALA A 147 -9.03 -10.33 12.63
C ALA A 147 -8.67 -9.75 14.00
N SER A 148 -7.90 -10.47 14.80
CA SER A 148 -7.45 -10.04 16.12
C SER A 148 -6.17 -9.24 16.07
N ARG A 149 -5.33 -9.51 15.07
CA ARG A 149 -4.04 -8.84 14.89
C ARG A 149 -3.75 -8.62 13.40
N VAL A 150 -3.56 -7.36 13.02
CA VAL A 150 -3.23 -6.95 11.63
C VAL A 150 -1.87 -6.25 11.64
N LEU A 151 -0.96 -6.71 10.79
CA LEU A 151 0.33 -6.08 10.55
C LEU A 151 0.28 -5.26 9.26
N ILE A 152 0.59 -3.97 9.35
CA ILE A 152 0.91 -3.14 8.19
C ILE A 152 2.43 -3.18 8.01
N LEU A 153 2.90 -3.78 6.92
CA LEU A 153 4.30 -3.79 6.53
C LEU A 153 4.51 -2.73 5.45
N ASP A 154 5.15 -1.63 5.82
CA ASP A 154 5.40 -0.52 4.91
C ASP A 154 6.85 -0.56 4.42
N LEU A 155 7.05 -0.81 3.14
CA LEU A 155 8.35 -0.86 2.47
C LEU A 155 8.43 0.14 1.28
N ASP A 156 7.66 1.22 1.35
CA ASP A 156 7.81 2.41 0.50
C ASP A 156 9.14 3.14 0.85
N ALA A 157 9.64 3.96 -0.04
CA ALA A 157 10.87 4.74 0.23
C ALA A 157 10.68 5.72 1.39
N HIS A 158 9.46 6.24 1.58
CA HIS A 158 9.11 7.28 2.53
C HIS A 158 8.43 6.69 3.76
N CYS A 159 8.55 7.38 4.89
CA CYS A 159 7.97 6.90 6.14
C CYS A 159 6.44 7.00 6.13
N GLY A 160 5.76 6.00 6.68
CA GLY A 160 4.29 5.93 6.80
C GLY A 160 3.75 6.65 8.03
N GLY A 161 4.15 7.91 8.26
CA GLY A 161 3.75 8.68 9.45
C GLY A 161 2.25 8.92 9.54
N GLY A 162 1.57 9.10 8.41
CA GLY A 162 0.11 9.20 8.36
C GLY A 162 -0.57 7.94 8.89
N THR A 163 -0.11 6.76 8.47
CA THR A 163 -0.60 5.47 8.96
C THR A 163 -0.35 5.32 10.45
N ALA A 164 0.90 5.57 10.91
CA ALA A 164 1.26 5.50 12.33
C ALA A 164 0.37 6.39 13.20
N ALA A 165 0.10 7.63 12.76
CA ALA A 165 -0.77 8.56 13.48
C ALA A 165 -2.22 8.07 13.61
N ILE A 166 -2.77 7.42 12.58
CA ILE A 166 -4.14 6.88 12.60
C ILE A 166 -4.20 5.67 13.53
N ILE A 167 -3.29 4.70 13.37
CA ILE A 167 -3.40 3.43 14.10
C ILE A 167 -3.01 3.53 15.58
N ALA A 168 -2.37 4.61 16.02
CA ALA A 168 -1.95 4.82 17.41
C ALA A 168 -3.07 4.58 18.44
N ASN A 169 -4.33 4.82 18.05
CA ASN A 169 -5.50 4.63 18.89
C ASN A 169 -6.28 3.33 18.59
N HIS A 170 -5.78 2.46 17.71
CA HIS A 170 -6.45 1.23 17.31
C HIS A 170 -5.69 -0.01 17.79
N ASN A 171 -6.22 -0.66 18.83
CA ASN A 171 -5.62 -1.89 19.34
C ASN A 171 -5.69 -3.02 18.30
N GLY A 172 -4.65 -3.85 18.25
CA GLY A 172 -4.58 -5.00 17.34
C GLY A 172 -4.19 -4.64 15.91
N ILE A 173 -3.75 -3.41 15.66
CA ILE A 173 -3.12 -2.99 14.40
C ILE A 173 -1.70 -2.54 14.74
N GLU A 174 -0.73 -3.06 14.01
CA GLU A 174 0.70 -2.75 14.17
C GLU A 174 1.27 -2.32 12.82
N GLN A 175 2.29 -1.45 12.84
CA GLN A 175 3.07 -1.07 11.67
C GLN A 175 4.54 -1.38 11.87
N VAL A 176 5.14 -1.99 10.86
CA VAL A 176 6.59 -2.09 10.67
C VAL A 176 6.94 -1.37 9.38
N ASP A 177 7.80 -0.37 9.47
CA ASP A 177 8.14 0.54 8.40
C ASP A 177 9.67 0.56 8.23
N VAL A 178 10.14 0.17 7.03
CA VAL A 178 11.57 0.21 6.67
C VAL A 178 11.73 1.15 5.49
N SER A 179 12.12 2.37 5.77
CA SER A 179 12.20 3.47 4.82
C SER A 179 13.64 3.89 4.52
N VAL A 180 13.87 4.55 3.40
CA VAL A 180 15.19 5.07 2.98
C VAL A 180 15.20 6.58 2.80
N ILE A 181 14.03 7.23 2.87
CA ILE A 181 13.85 8.68 2.77
C ILE A 181 13.02 9.15 3.96
N GLY A 182 13.56 10.08 4.75
CA GLY A 182 12.98 10.52 6.02
C GLY A 182 11.76 11.46 5.91
N PHE A 183 11.11 11.58 4.75
CA PHE A 183 9.84 12.31 4.65
C PHE A 183 8.75 11.59 5.45
N ASP A 184 7.95 12.34 6.19
CA ASP A 184 6.88 11.85 7.05
C ASP A 184 7.35 10.89 8.17
N SER A 185 8.57 11.10 8.67
CA SER A 185 9.13 10.33 9.78
C SER A 185 8.35 10.54 11.08
N TYR A 186 8.29 9.52 11.91
CA TYR A 186 7.57 9.54 13.18
C TYR A 186 8.38 8.86 14.31
N GLN A 187 7.94 9.01 15.55
CA GLN A 187 8.55 8.36 16.70
C GLN A 187 8.01 6.93 16.80
N THR A 188 8.92 5.95 16.89
CA THR A 188 8.53 4.57 17.21
C THR A 188 7.79 4.52 18.55
N ASP A 189 6.69 3.82 18.57
CA ASP A 189 5.88 3.59 19.77
C ASP A 189 5.49 2.10 19.94
N ARG A 190 4.46 1.86 20.72
CA ARG A 190 3.94 0.51 20.98
C ARG A 190 3.36 -0.18 19.73
N CYS A 191 2.78 0.59 18.81
CA CYS A 191 2.04 0.08 17.67
C CYS A 191 2.83 0.23 16.35
N SER A 192 3.83 1.13 16.31
CA SER A 192 4.49 1.51 15.06
C SER A 192 6.00 1.56 15.24
N ARG A 193 6.74 0.79 14.43
CA ARG A 193 8.21 0.81 14.40
C ARG A 193 8.67 1.41 13.07
N LEU A 194 9.60 2.35 13.16
CA LEU A 194 10.26 2.96 12.01
C LEU A 194 11.75 2.64 12.04
N VAL A 195 12.26 2.09 10.95
CA VAL A 195 13.67 1.84 10.71
C VAL A 195 14.11 2.61 9.47
N MET A 196 15.11 3.48 9.62
CA MET A 196 15.76 4.16 8.52
C MET A 196 16.91 3.29 7.99
N ALA A 197 16.77 2.81 6.78
CA ALA A 197 17.77 2.01 6.09
C ALA A 197 18.57 2.83 5.07
N THR A 198 19.63 2.23 4.54
CA THR A 198 20.43 2.74 3.42
C THR A 198 20.41 1.73 2.27
N GLY A 199 20.90 2.10 1.09
CA GLY A 199 20.99 1.16 -0.04
C GLY A 199 21.78 -0.12 0.30
N ASP A 200 22.81 0.00 1.14
CA ASP A 200 23.69 -1.12 1.49
C ASP A 200 23.07 -2.12 2.49
N ASN A 201 22.09 -1.70 3.30
CA ASN A 201 21.52 -2.53 4.35
C ASN A 201 20.00 -2.70 4.27
N TYR A 202 19.35 -2.22 3.21
CA TYR A 202 17.89 -2.22 3.08
C TYR A 202 17.27 -3.61 3.25
N LEU A 203 17.74 -4.59 2.48
CA LEU A 203 17.22 -5.95 2.57
C LEU A 203 17.48 -6.59 3.93
N GLN A 204 18.69 -6.40 4.50
CA GLN A 204 19.04 -6.89 5.83
C GLN A 204 18.18 -6.25 6.93
N ALA A 205 17.85 -4.96 6.81
CA ALA A 205 16.96 -4.29 7.74
C ALA A 205 15.56 -4.92 7.73
N ILE A 206 15.00 -5.18 6.53
CA ILE A 206 13.70 -5.84 6.38
C ILE A 206 13.73 -7.26 6.98
N GLU A 207 14.76 -8.04 6.66
CA GLU A 207 14.93 -9.41 7.18
C GLU A 207 14.95 -9.41 8.72
N ARG A 208 15.70 -8.48 9.32
CA ARG A 208 15.76 -8.35 10.76
C ARG A 208 14.42 -7.95 11.38
N GLU A 209 13.74 -6.94 10.80
CA GLU A 209 12.45 -6.50 11.33
C GLU A 209 11.37 -7.60 11.23
N LEU A 210 11.36 -8.40 10.17
CA LEU A 210 10.48 -9.55 10.04
C LEU A 210 10.82 -10.65 11.07
N ALA A 211 12.10 -10.89 11.32
CA ALA A 211 12.55 -11.86 12.34
C ALA A 211 12.23 -11.40 13.79
N ASP A 212 12.19 -10.09 14.03
CA ASP A 212 11.90 -9.49 15.33
C ASP A 212 10.40 -9.35 15.64
N ILE A 213 9.52 -9.74 14.72
CA ILE A 213 8.07 -9.77 14.97
C ILE A 213 7.76 -10.85 16.00
N ALA A 214 7.24 -10.41 17.15
CA ALA A 214 6.87 -11.33 18.21
C ALA A 214 5.62 -12.15 17.80
N THR A 215 5.68 -13.46 18.00
CA THR A 215 4.54 -14.38 17.71
C THR A 215 3.94 -14.16 16.31
N PRO A 216 4.73 -14.31 15.21
CA PRO A 216 4.23 -14.03 13.86
C PRO A 216 2.99 -14.86 13.50
N ASP A 217 2.91 -16.11 13.97
CA ASP A 217 1.78 -17.02 13.74
C ASP A 217 0.45 -16.56 14.40
N SER A 218 0.48 -15.47 15.19
CA SER A 218 -0.74 -14.84 15.73
C SER A 218 -1.23 -13.66 14.91
N ILE A 219 -0.59 -13.35 13.79
CA ILE A 219 -1.04 -12.33 12.84
C ILE A 219 -2.13 -12.95 11.96
N ASP A 220 -3.28 -12.30 11.89
CA ASP A 220 -4.39 -12.77 11.07
C ASP A 220 -4.33 -12.22 9.62
N LEU A 221 -3.63 -11.11 9.41
CA LEU A 221 -3.47 -10.48 8.10
C LEU A 221 -2.23 -9.58 8.05
N VAL A 222 -1.48 -9.66 6.95
CA VAL A 222 -0.49 -8.65 6.56
C VAL A 222 -1.09 -7.73 5.50
N ILE A 223 -0.99 -6.43 5.69
CA ILE A 223 -1.23 -5.39 4.70
C ILE A 223 0.13 -4.85 4.26
N TYR A 224 0.51 -5.13 3.02
CA TYR A 224 1.83 -4.83 2.49
C TYR A 224 1.80 -3.62 1.56
N ASN A 225 2.43 -2.52 1.97
CA ASN A 225 2.66 -1.34 1.14
C ASN A 225 3.92 -1.56 0.30
N ALA A 226 3.76 -2.13 -0.91
CA ALA A 226 4.83 -2.62 -1.77
C ALA A 226 5.39 -1.53 -2.70
N GLY A 227 5.91 -0.43 -2.14
CA GLY A 227 6.49 0.68 -2.92
C GLY A 227 7.68 0.24 -3.77
N MET A 228 7.76 0.75 -4.99
CA MET A 228 8.90 0.56 -5.88
C MET A 228 9.87 1.76 -5.88
N ASP A 229 9.51 2.81 -5.20
CA ASP A 229 10.33 4.01 -5.05
C ASP A 229 11.56 3.88 -4.13
N PRO A 230 11.79 2.82 -3.32
CA PRO A 230 13.13 2.56 -2.80
C PRO A 230 14.17 2.30 -3.89
N HIS A 231 13.75 1.79 -5.08
CA HIS A 231 14.64 1.49 -6.19
C HIS A 231 15.36 2.75 -6.68
N GLU A 232 16.68 2.65 -6.90
CA GLU A 232 17.57 3.77 -7.24
C GLU A 232 17.13 4.59 -8.47
N SER A 233 16.47 3.97 -9.44
CA SER A 233 15.96 4.64 -10.64
C SER A 233 14.48 5.03 -10.57
N ALA A 234 13.72 4.60 -9.53
CA ALA A 234 12.30 4.84 -9.42
C ALA A 234 11.92 5.86 -8.32
N GLY A 235 12.92 6.53 -7.74
CA GLY A 235 12.69 7.54 -6.70
C GLY A 235 13.65 7.48 -5.52
N GLY A 236 14.27 6.33 -5.30
CA GLY A 236 14.99 6.00 -4.09
C GLY A 236 16.49 6.27 -4.11
N VAL A 237 17.24 5.39 -3.50
CA VAL A 237 18.66 5.58 -3.20
C VAL A 237 19.54 4.57 -3.94
N ALA A 238 20.77 4.96 -4.24
CA ALA A 238 21.75 4.08 -4.87
C ALA A 238 21.95 2.78 -4.08
N GLY A 239 22.12 1.68 -4.81
CA GLY A 239 22.31 0.35 -4.23
C GLY A 239 21.04 -0.48 -4.13
N ILE A 240 19.84 0.13 -4.16
CA ILE A 240 18.58 -0.62 -4.24
C ILE A 240 18.24 -0.85 -5.71
N THR A 241 18.77 -1.94 -6.24
CA THR A 241 18.62 -2.36 -7.64
C THR A 241 17.33 -3.20 -7.85
N THR A 242 17.06 -3.54 -9.09
CA THR A 242 15.94 -4.45 -9.44
C THR A 242 16.08 -5.82 -8.75
N GLU A 243 17.31 -6.31 -8.57
CA GLU A 243 17.59 -7.56 -7.86
C GLU A 243 17.23 -7.44 -6.39
N VAL A 244 17.64 -6.35 -5.73
CA VAL A 244 17.29 -6.08 -4.32
C VAL A 244 15.77 -6.01 -4.13
N ILE A 245 15.05 -5.34 -5.03
CA ILE A 245 13.58 -5.30 -4.99
C ILE A 245 12.99 -6.71 -5.19
N ARG A 246 13.51 -7.49 -6.14
CA ARG A 246 13.05 -8.87 -6.36
C ARG A 246 13.25 -9.74 -5.11
N ASP A 247 14.42 -9.64 -4.48
CA ASP A 247 14.74 -10.38 -3.26
C ASP A 247 13.85 -9.95 -2.10
N ARG A 248 13.53 -8.65 -1.99
CA ARG A 248 12.56 -8.12 -1.03
C ARG A 248 11.18 -8.77 -1.21
N GLU A 249 10.67 -8.81 -2.44
CA GLU A 249 9.36 -9.41 -2.70
C GLU A 249 9.35 -10.91 -2.33
N GLN A 250 10.40 -11.63 -2.71
CA GLN A 250 10.53 -13.04 -2.33
C GLN A 250 10.60 -13.24 -0.82
N LEU A 251 11.37 -12.41 -0.11
CA LEU A 251 11.49 -12.45 1.34
C LEU A 251 10.13 -12.24 2.03
N VAL A 252 9.39 -11.20 1.65
CA VAL A 252 8.10 -10.85 2.27
C VAL A 252 7.07 -11.95 2.07
N PHE A 253 6.88 -12.43 0.83
CA PHE A 253 5.88 -13.46 0.56
C PHE A 253 6.30 -14.83 1.10
N ALA A 254 7.60 -15.17 1.12
CA ALA A 254 8.11 -16.39 1.75
C ALA A 254 7.90 -16.37 3.28
N TRP A 255 8.15 -15.20 3.92
CA TRP A 255 7.88 -15.04 5.35
C TRP A 255 6.40 -15.20 5.67
N ALA A 256 5.50 -14.58 4.90
CA ALA A 256 4.06 -14.72 5.09
C ALA A 256 3.60 -16.19 4.92
N ALA A 257 4.11 -16.87 3.89
CA ALA A 257 3.82 -18.30 3.66
C ALA A 257 4.39 -19.21 4.77
N GLN A 258 5.60 -18.92 5.28
CA GLN A 258 6.21 -19.69 6.36
C GLN A 258 5.38 -19.65 7.65
N HIS A 259 4.73 -18.52 7.92
CA HIS A 259 3.92 -18.31 9.11
C HIS A 259 2.42 -18.53 8.87
N ASP A 260 2.06 -18.99 7.67
CA ASP A 260 0.66 -19.24 7.28
C ASP A 260 -0.24 -17.99 7.48
N VAL A 261 0.27 -16.80 7.09
CA VAL A 261 -0.43 -15.53 7.27
C VAL A 261 -0.87 -14.98 5.91
N PRO A 262 -2.17 -14.75 5.68
CA PRO A 262 -2.65 -14.13 4.44
C PRO A 262 -2.11 -12.71 4.28
N ILE A 263 -1.89 -12.29 3.03
CA ILE A 263 -1.25 -11.01 2.72
C ILE A 263 -1.99 -10.27 1.61
N ALA A 264 -2.27 -8.97 1.84
CA ALA A 264 -2.84 -8.07 0.85
C ALA A 264 -1.86 -6.95 0.51
N PHE A 265 -1.45 -6.82 -0.76
CA PHE A 265 -0.50 -5.78 -1.17
C PHE A 265 -1.16 -4.60 -1.87
N ALA A 266 -0.55 -3.40 -1.73
CA ALA A 266 -0.78 -2.22 -2.55
C ALA A 266 0.46 -1.88 -3.37
N LEU A 267 0.31 -1.18 -4.51
CA LEU A 267 1.46 -0.78 -5.33
C LEU A 267 2.31 0.30 -4.66
N ALA A 268 1.70 1.26 -3.96
CA ALA A 268 2.38 2.38 -3.30
C ALA A 268 3.24 3.25 -4.24
N GLY A 269 4.38 3.77 -3.80
CA GLY A 269 5.29 4.62 -4.57
C GLY A 269 5.94 3.94 -5.77
N GLY A 270 6.64 4.73 -6.58
CA GLY A 270 7.36 4.32 -7.79
C GLY A 270 7.14 5.31 -8.92
N TYR A 271 8.22 5.96 -9.36
CA TYR A 271 8.15 7.14 -10.22
C TYR A 271 9.02 6.97 -11.47
N ALA A 272 8.49 7.43 -12.62
CA ALA A 272 9.27 7.57 -13.82
C ALA A 272 10.26 8.74 -13.69
N ARG A 273 11.48 8.53 -14.17
CA ARG A 273 12.54 9.52 -14.15
C ARG A 273 13.30 9.49 -15.48
N HIS A 274 14.23 10.45 -15.67
CA HIS A 274 15.03 10.47 -16.89
C HIS A 274 15.76 9.13 -17.10
N GLY A 275 15.51 8.47 -18.23
CA GLY A 275 16.07 7.16 -18.56
C GLY A 275 15.36 5.95 -17.94
N PHE A 276 14.33 6.16 -17.09
CA PHE A 276 13.53 5.12 -16.47
C PHE A 276 12.04 5.49 -16.56
N GLY A 277 11.37 4.92 -17.55
CA GLY A 277 10.00 5.30 -17.89
C GLY A 277 8.94 4.56 -17.11
N ILE A 278 7.67 4.96 -17.32
CA ILE A 278 6.52 4.31 -16.66
C ILE A 278 6.46 2.81 -16.95
N ALA A 279 6.89 2.36 -18.14
CA ALA A 279 6.96 0.94 -18.48
C ALA A 279 7.96 0.17 -17.60
N ASP A 280 9.04 0.82 -17.15
CA ASP A 280 10.01 0.21 -16.25
C ASP A 280 9.48 0.16 -14.81
N VAL A 281 8.75 1.21 -14.38
CA VAL A 281 8.01 1.20 -13.10
C VAL A 281 6.98 0.06 -13.08
N VAL A 282 6.24 -0.15 -14.17
CA VAL A 282 5.30 -1.26 -14.31
C VAL A 282 6.02 -2.61 -14.15
N LYS A 283 7.20 -2.80 -14.79
CA LYS A 283 7.98 -4.04 -14.63
C LYS A 283 8.42 -4.28 -13.19
N LEU A 284 8.77 -3.23 -12.43
CA LEU A 284 9.09 -3.37 -11.01
C LEU A 284 7.87 -3.85 -10.22
N HIS A 285 6.70 -3.23 -10.39
CA HIS A 285 5.49 -3.66 -9.70
C HIS A 285 5.04 -5.08 -10.07
N MET A 286 5.36 -5.55 -11.26
CA MET A 286 5.11 -6.95 -11.64
C MET A 286 5.91 -7.93 -10.78
N LEU A 287 7.02 -7.54 -10.15
CA LEU A 287 7.76 -8.41 -9.22
C LEU A 287 6.89 -8.78 -8.01
N THR A 288 6.15 -7.83 -7.44
CA THR A 288 5.19 -8.09 -6.35
C THR A 288 4.11 -9.06 -6.80
N VAL A 289 3.52 -8.85 -7.98
CA VAL A 289 2.47 -9.73 -8.51
C VAL A 289 2.99 -11.15 -8.76
N HIS A 290 4.23 -11.28 -9.26
CA HIS A 290 4.88 -12.58 -9.45
C HIS A 290 5.13 -13.28 -8.12
N ALA A 291 5.64 -12.59 -7.10
CA ALA A 291 5.90 -13.14 -5.79
C ALA A 291 4.60 -13.56 -5.07
N ALA A 292 3.54 -12.75 -5.16
CA ALA A 292 2.22 -13.06 -4.60
C ALA A 292 1.63 -14.38 -5.12
N ARG A 293 1.88 -14.74 -6.38
CA ARG A 293 1.44 -16.03 -6.96
C ARG A 293 2.14 -17.24 -6.35
N SER A 294 3.30 -17.06 -5.75
CA SER A 294 4.07 -18.15 -5.13
C SER A 294 3.59 -18.42 -3.71
N PHE A 295 2.67 -17.62 -3.19
CA PHE A 295 1.99 -17.85 -1.92
C PHE A 295 0.93 -18.94 -2.14
N ALA A 296 1.24 -20.15 -1.72
CA ALA A 296 0.39 -21.33 -1.87
C ALA A 296 0.17 -22.00 -0.51
#